data_04734cb9a04abfbe2414f40f5af47850
#
_entry.id   04734cb9a04abfbe2414f40f5af47850
#
_cell.length_a   1.000
_cell.length_b   1.000
_cell.length_c   1.000
_cell.angle_alpha   90.00
_cell.angle_beta   90.00
_cell.angle_gamma   90.00
#
_symmetry.space_group_name_H-M   'P 1'
#
loop_
_entity.id
_entity.type
_entity.pdbx_description
1 polymer ?
#
loop_
_entity_poly.entity_id
_entity_poly.type
_entity_poly.pdbx_seq_one_letter_code
_entity_poly.pdbx_strand_id
1 'polypeptide(L)'
;ERIGDHCYIISNLCLEQDIPEILTPGEVPASVIPTWQKSIKSLIANLKRRKIKEIQESKLEIQKAVRSLDEFEEGLWTSKMTATDALFFDKLSESMRRILAYTLDMAEVLINIQTHRESIEEDY
;
A
#
# COMPACT_ATOMS: atom_id res chain seq x y z
N GLU A 1 5.16 9.52 -9.18
CA GLU A 1 6.41 9.03 -9.79
C GLU A 1 6.97 7.84 -9.03
N ARG A 2 7.20 7.96 -7.72
CA ARG A 2 7.77 6.88 -6.90
C ARG A 2 6.86 5.65 -6.82
N ILE A 3 5.54 5.84 -6.76
CA ILE A 3 4.57 4.74 -6.80
C ILE A 3 4.69 4.00 -8.14
N GLY A 4 4.76 4.75 -9.25
CA GLY A 4 4.94 4.17 -10.57
C GLY A 4 6.25 3.39 -10.70
N ASP A 5 7.35 3.88 -10.13
CA ASP A 5 8.64 3.20 -10.12
C ASP A 5 8.54 1.84 -9.42
N HIS A 6 7.84 1.76 -8.28
CA HIS A 6 7.65 0.50 -7.58
C HIS A 6 6.69 -0.45 -8.27
N CYS A 7 5.66 0.06 -8.94
CA CYS A 7 4.80 -0.76 -9.83
C CYS A 7 5.62 -1.37 -10.97
N TYR A 8 6.55 -0.61 -11.54
CA TYR A 8 7.46 -1.11 -12.57
C TYR A 8 8.39 -2.21 -12.04
N ILE A 9 8.95 -2.03 -10.84
CA ILE A 9 9.78 -3.04 -10.18
C ILE A 9 8.99 -4.34 -9.98
N ILE A 10 7.75 -4.26 -9.50
CA ILE A 10 6.89 -5.43 -9.31
C ILE A 10 6.61 -6.13 -10.65
N SER A 11 6.29 -5.35 -11.68
CA SER A 11 6.02 -5.90 -13.02
C SER A 11 7.23 -6.65 -13.57
N ASN A 12 8.43 -6.07 -13.47
CA ASN A 12 9.66 -6.72 -13.90
C ASN A 12 9.96 -7.98 -13.08
N LEU A 13 9.75 -7.94 -11.78
CA LEU A 13 9.94 -9.11 -10.92
C LEU A 13 9.07 -10.28 -11.38
N CYS A 14 7.81 -10.02 -11.71
CA CYS A 14 6.88 -11.05 -12.22
C CYS A 14 7.24 -11.54 -13.61
N LEU A 15 7.85 -10.71 -14.46
CA LEU A 15 8.27 -11.10 -15.81
C LEU A 15 9.60 -11.86 -15.86
N GLU A 16 10.53 -11.50 -14.98
CA GLU A 16 11.90 -12.04 -14.98
C GLU A 16 12.04 -13.32 -14.14
N GLN A 17 11.14 -13.57 -13.24
CA GLN A 17 11.16 -14.74 -12.36
C GLN A 17 9.86 -15.53 -12.47
N ASP A 18 9.93 -16.83 -12.26
CA ASP A 18 8.74 -17.65 -12.13
C ASP A 18 7.96 -17.24 -10.89
N ILE A 19 6.67 -16.97 -11.06
CA ILE A 19 5.80 -16.64 -9.92
C ILE A 19 5.64 -17.91 -9.07
N PRO A 20 5.96 -17.85 -7.76
CA PRO A 20 5.79 -19.01 -6.90
C PRO A 20 4.34 -19.52 -6.87
N GLU A 21 4.17 -20.84 -6.93
CA GLU A 21 2.84 -21.47 -6.87
C GLU A 21 2.09 -21.14 -5.58
N ILE A 22 2.83 -20.85 -4.51
CA ILE A 22 2.26 -20.48 -3.22
C ILE A 22 1.74 -19.04 -3.17
N LEU A 23 1.95 -18.24 -4.22
CA LEU A 23 1.35 -16.91 -4.31
C LEU A 23 -0.15 -17.06 -4.60
N THR A 24 -0.95 -16.87 -3.58
CA THR A 24 -2.39 -17.06 -3.67
C THR A 24 -3.11 -15.72 -3.78
N PRO A 25 -3.96 -15.53 -4.83
CA PRO A 25 -4.73 -14.31 -5.04
C PRO A 25 -5.62 -14.00 -3.89
N GLY A 26 -5.86 -13.55 -3.03
CA GLY A 26 -6.74 -13.34 -1.89
C GLY A 26 -6.00 -13.43 -0.56
N GLU A 27 -4.73 -13.84 -0.59
CA GLU A 27 -3.87 -13.90 0.58
C GLU A 27 -2.72 -12.90 0.46
N VAL A 28 -2.13 -12.52 1.58
CA VAL A 28 -0.96 -11.63 1.62
C VAL A 28 0.23 -12.33 0.95
N PRO A 29 1.02 -11.68 0.09
CA PRO A 29 0.98 -10.24 -0.23
C PRO A 29 0.01 -9.83 -1.34
N ALA A 30 -0.51 -10.74 -2.13
CA ALA A 30 -1.37 -10.42 -3.28
C ALA A 30 -2.63 -9.65 -2.89
N SER A 31 -3.23 -9.96 -1.75
CA SER A 31 -4.44 -9.31 -1.25
C SER A 31 -4.27 -7.81 -0.93
N VAL A 32 -3.04 -7.36 -0.79
CA VAL A 32 -2.74 -5.95 -0.52
C VAL A 32 -3.02 -5.07 -1.75
N ILE A 33 -2.90 -5.63 -2.96
CA ILE A 33 -3.12 -4.87 -4.20
C ILE A 33 -4.55 -4.33 -4.32
N PRO A 34 -5.62 -5.14 -4.18
CA PRO A 34 -6.98 -4.61 -4.20
C PRO A 34 -7.26 -3.58 -3.11
N THR A 35 -6.73 -3.78 -1.92
CA THR A 35 -6.86 -2.83 -0.81
C THR A 35 -6.24 -1.49 -1.16
N TRP A 36 -5.03 -1.51 -1.70
CA TRP A 36 -4.35 -0.30 -2.17
C TRP A 36 -5.12 0.39 -3.30
N GLN A 37 -5.60 -0.37 -4.29
CA GLN A 37 -6.36 0.19 -5.41
C GLN A 37 -7.62 0.92 -4.94
N LYS A 38 -8.36 0.34 -4.01
CA LYS A 38 -9.54 0.96 -3.43
C LYS A 38 -9.18 2.25 -2.68
N SER A 39 -8.13 2.19 -1.88
CA SER A 39 -7.69 3.33 -1.07
C SER A 39 -7.17 4.48 -1.92
N ILE A 40 -6.35 4.21 -2.94
CA ILE A 40 -5.83 5.27 -3.82
C ILE A 40 -6.94 5.93 -4.64
N LYS A 41 -7.91 5.16 -5.10
CA LYS A 41 -9.09 5.70 -5.81
C LYS A 41 -9.90 6.64 -4.92
N SER A 42 -10.10 6.26 -3.66
CA SER A 42 -10.80 7.11 -2.68
C SER A 42 -10.02 8.40 -2.41
N LEU A 43 -8.70 8.32 -2.24
CA LEU A 43 -7.87 9.49 -2.03
C LEU A 43 -7.89 10.45 -3.23
N ILE A 44 -7.81 9.92 -4.44
CA ILE A 44 -7.90 10.73 -5.67
C ILE A 44 -9.26 11.43 -5.76
N ALA A 45 -10.35 10.72 -5.47
CA ALA A 45 -11.69 11.30 -5.44
C ALA A 45 -11.79 12.43 -4.41
N ASN A 46 -11.09 12.31 -3.30
CA ASN A 46 -11.10 13.29 -2.21
C ASN A 46 -10.20 14.51 -2.45
N LEU A 47 -9.45 14.56 -3.54
CA LEU A 47 -8.85 15.81 -4.00
C LEU A 47 -9.92 16.88 -4.28
N LYS A 48 -11.09 16.45 -4.74
CA LYS A 48 -12.25 17.32 -4.97
C LYS A 48 -13.27 17.29 -3.84
N ARG A 49 -13.63 16.10 -3.37
CA ARG A 49 -14.70 15.90 -2.38
C ARG A 49 -14.31 16.40 -0.99
N ARG A 50 -13.03 16.24 -0.60
CA ARG A 50 -12.47 16.70 0.66
C ARG A 50 -13.21 16.20 1.91
N LYS A 51 -13.75 14.99 1.85
CA LYS A 51 -14.41 14.35 2.99
C LYS A 51 -13.38 13.70 3.90
N ILE A 52 -13.05 14.37 4.97
CA ILE A 52 -12.01 13.93 5.90
C ILE A 52 -12.24 12.52 6.44
N LYS A 53 -13.48 12.14 6.66
CA LYS A 53 -13.83 10.80 7.11
C LYS A 53 -13.41 9.72 6.11
N GLU A 54 -13.67 9.93 4.81
CA GLU A 54 -13.27 9.00 3.76
C GLU A 54 -11.74 8.91 3.64
N ILE A 55 -11.03 10.03 3.81
CA ILE A 55 -9.57 10.07 3.79
C ILE A 55 -9.01 9.30 4.97
N GLN A 56 -9.57 9.47 6.16
CA GLN A 56 -9.17 8.75 7.36
C GLN A 56 -9.43 7.25 7.25
N GLU A 57 -10.55 6.83 6.67
CA GLU A 57 -10.85 5.43 6.40
C GLU A 57 -9.83 4.81 5.46
N SER A 58 -9.46 5.51 4.39
CA SER A 58 -8.41 5.06 3.46
C SER A 58 -7.06 4.92 4.16
N LYS A 59 -6.70 5.88 5.02
CA LYS A 59 -5.49 5.83 5.83
C LYS A 59 -5.45 4.59 6.73
N LEU A 60 -6.56 4.28 7.41
CA LEU A 60 -6.66 3.09 8.26
C LEU A 60 -6.50 1.79 7.48
N GLU A 61 -7.12 1.70 6.31
CA GLU A 61 -7.00 0.50 5.45
C GLU A 61 -5.55 0.30 4.99
N ILE A 62 -4.86 1.36 4.63
CA ILE A 62 -3.45 1.31 4.24
C ILE A 62 -2.58 0.88 5.42
N GLN A 63 -2.82 1.41 6.62
CA GLN A 63 -2.09 1.03 7.83
C GLN A 63 -2.28 -0.45 8.17
N LYS A 64 -3.49 -0.99 8.01
CA LYS A 64 -3.77 -2.41 8.17
C LYS A 64 -3.01 -3.25 7.15
N ALA A 65 -2.96 -2.80 5.90
CA ALA A 65 -2.22 -3.49 4.84
C ALA A 65 -0.71 -3.54 5.15
N VAL A 66 -0.14 -2.46 5.66
CA VAL A 66 1.27 -2.42 6.08
C VAL A 66 1.53 -3.45 7.18
N ARG A 67 0.66 -3.51 8.18
CA ARG A 67 0.79 -4.50 9.26
C ARG A 67 0.71 -5.94 8.74
N SER A 68 -0.20 -6.19 7.80
CA SER A 68 -0.32 -7.51 7.17
C SER A 68 0.96 -7.91 6.43
N LEU A 69 1.61 -6.96 5.74
CA LEU A 69 2.90 -7.20 5.11
C LEU A 69 4.02 -7.47 6.13
N ASP A 70 4.04 -6.72 7.23
CA ASP A 70 5.02 -6.93 8.31
C ASP A 70 4.91 -8.34 8.90
N GLU A 71 3.69 -8.78 9.20
CA GLU A 71 3.43 -10.13 9.71
C GLU A 71 3.83 -11.20 8.69
N PHE A 72 3.53 -10.97 7.42
CA PHE A 72 3.93 -11.88 6.35
C PHE A 72 5.46 -12.00 6.25
N GLU A 73 6.18 -10.89 6.29
CA GLU A 73 7.65 -10.89 6.23
C GLU A 73 8.28 -11.61 7.42
N GLU A 74 7.75 -11.44 8.62
CA GLU A 74 8.21 -12.17 9.80
C GLU A 74 8.07 -13.68 9.60
N GLY A 75 6.97 -14.12 8.98
CA GLY A 75 6.73 -15.53 8.68
C GLY A 75 7.65 -16.10 7.60
N LEU A 76 8.17 -15.29 6.68
CA LEU A 76 9.06 -15.75 5.62
C LEU A 76 10.32 -16.44 6.14
N TRP A 77 10.91 -15.91 7.21
CA TRP A 77 12.16 -16.42 7.77
C TRP A 77 12.00 -17.75 8.53
N THR A 78 10.76 -18.08 8.89
CA THR A 78 10.42 -19.33 9.59
C THR A 78 9.80 -20.39 8.68
N SER A 79 9.50 -20.04 7.43
CA SER A 79 8.86 -20.93 6.49
C SER A 79 9.85 -21.88 5.83
N LYS A 80 9.35 -23.04 5.37
CA LYS A 80 10.16 -24.04 4.62
C LYS A 80 10.25 -23.72 3.13
N MET A 81 10.17 -22.48 2.79
CA MET A 81 10.20 -21.98 1.42
C MET A 81 11.63 -22.07 0.84
N THR A 82 11.75 -22.25 -0.46
CA THR A 82 13.06 -22.20 -1.12
C THR A 82 13.64 -20.79 -1.02
N ALA A 83 14.97 -20.69 -1.08
CA ALA A 83 15.64 -19.39 -1.04
C ALA A 83 15.19 -18.47 -2.20
N THR A 84 14.96 -19.05 -3.39
CA THR A 84 14.47 -18.30 -4.56
C THR A 84 13.09 -17.72 -4.33
N ASP A 85 12.15 -18.52 -3.80
CA ASP A 85 10.80 -18.08 -3.50
C ASP A 85 10.78 -17.04 -2.37
N ALA A 86 11.57 -17.27 -1.32
CA ALA A 86 11.68 -16.31 -0.22
C ALA A 86 12.21 -14.96 -0.72
N LEU A 87 13.19 -14.96 -1.61
CA LEU A 87 13.72 -13.73 -2.19
C LEU A 87 12.67 -13.02 -3.06
N PHE A 88 11.89 -13.77 -3.84
CA PHE A 88 10.79 -13.21 -4.63
C PHE A 88 9.79 -12.48 -3.73
N PHE A 89 9.32 -13.14 -2.67
CA PHE A 89 8.35 -12.56 -1.74
C PHE A 89 8.92 -11.35 -1.00
N ASP A 90 10.20 -11.40 -0.62
CA ASP A 90 10.86 -10.28 0.03
C ASP A 90 10.88 -9.03 -0.86
N LYS A 91 11.28 -9.19 -2.11
CA LYS A 91 11.29 -8.09 -3.09
C LYS A 91 9.90 -7.56 -3.38
N LEU A 92 8.92 -8.46 -3.54
CA LEU A 92 7.52 -8.08 -3.78
C LEU A 92 6.96 -7.28 -2.60
N SER A 93 7.13 -7.78 -1.39
CA SER A 93 6.66 -7.12 -0.16
C SER A 93 7.33 -5.77 0.05
N GLU A 94 8.62 -5.65 -0.19
CA GLU A 94 9.36 -4.39 -0.07
C GLU A 94 8.79 -3.33 -1.02
N SER A 95 8.56 -3.67 -2.28
CA SER A 95 7.99 -2.73 -3.25
C SER A 95 6.54 -2.36 -2.90
N MET A 96 5.73 -3.32 -2.45
CA MET A 96 4.37 -3.05 -1.99
C MET A 96 4.37 -2.13 -0.77
N ARG A 97 5.28 -2.36 0.17
CA ARG A 97 5.41 -1.52 1.36
C ARG A 97 5.74 -0.07 0.99
N ARG A 98 6.63 0.14 0.02
CA ARG A 98 6.98 1.47 -0.47
C ARG A 98 5.78 2.17 -1.11
N ILE A 99 5.00 1.45 -1.92
CA ILE A 99 3.77 1.99 -2.52
C ILE A 99 2.79 2.42 -1.43
N LEU A 100 2.58 1.58 -0.42
CA LEU A 100 1.69 1.89 0.70
C LEU A 100 2.19 3.09 1.51
N ALA A 101 3.48 3.19 1.76
CA ALA A 101 4.08 4.31 2.48
C ALA A 101 3.86 5.64 1.76
N TYR A 102 4.08 5.69 0.45
CA TYR A 102 3.83 6.91 -0.34
C TYR A 102 2.35 7.27 -0.39
N THR A 103 1.48 6.27 -0.45
CA THR A 103 0.03 6.49 -0.42
C THR A 103 -0.42 7.01 0.95
N LEU A 104 0.18 6.50 2.02
CA LEU A 104 -0.08 6.99 3.38
C LEU A 104 0.35 8.45 3.54
N ASP A 105 1.50 8.83 3.01
CA ASP A 105 1.97 10.22 2.99
C ASP A 105 0.97 11.13 2.28
N MET A 106 0.43 10.68 1.16
CA MET A 106 -0.60 11.41 0.42
C MET A 106 -1.86 11.62 1.26
N ALA A 107 -2.31 10.59 1.97
CA ALA A 107 -3.47 10.68 2.86
C ALA A 107 -3.22 11.70 3.99
N GLU A 108 -2.04 11.69 4.59
CA GLU A 108 -1.67 12.63 5.64
C GLU A 108 -1.62 14.08 5.15
N VAL A 109 -1.09 14.30 3.95
CA VAL A 109 -1.10 15.63 3.33
C VAL A 109 -2.53 16.13 3.11
N LEU A 110 -3.42 15.27 2.60
CA LEU A 110 -4.82 15.64 2.37
C LEU A 110 -5.54 15.98 3.67
N ILE A 111 -5.31 15.20 4.74
CA ILE A 111 -5.87 15.48 6.06
C ILE A 111 -5.37 16.83 6.58
N ASN A 112 -4.09 17.10 6.47
CA ASN A 112 -3.49 18.35 6.94
C ASN A 112 -4.04 19.57 6.19
N ILE A 113 -4.21 19.46 4.87
CA ILE A 113 -4.78 20.52 4.05
C ILE A 113 -6.22 20.81 4.49
N GLN A 114 -7.02 19.77 4.67
CA GLN A 114 -8.42 19.92 5.06
C GLN A 114 -8.55 20.51 6.48
N THR A 115 -7.76 20.03 7.42
CA THR A 115 -7.73 20.53 8.79
C THR A 115 -7.34 22.01 8.82
N HIS A 116 -6.35 22.40 8.02
CA HIS A 116 -5.92 23.80 7.92
C HIS A 116 -7.03 24.69 7.36
N ARG A 117 -7.75 24.24 6.35
CA ARG A 117 -8.88 24.98 5.78
C ARG A 117 -10.01 25.19 6.79
N GLU A 118 -10.39 24.15 7.51
CA GLU A 118 -11.41 24.21 8.54
C GLU A 118 -11.02 25.21 9.64
N SER A 119 -9.76 25.22 10.04
CA SER A 119 -9.23 26.18 11.02
C SER A 119 -9.34 27.63 10.54
N ILE A 120 -9.04 27.89 9.27
CA ILE A 120 -9.18 29.22 8.67
C ILE A 120 -10.64 29.65 8.60
N GLU A 121 -11.55 28.76 8.23
CA GLU A 121 -12.99 29.04 8.17
C GLU A 121 -13.57 29.36 9.54
N GLU A 122 -13.12 28.69 10.59
CA GLU A 122 -13.55 28.97 11.97
C GLU A 122 -13.10 30.35 12.48
N ASP A 123 -11.97 30.86 12.02
CA ASP A 123 -11.43 32.16 12.41
C ASP A 123 -12.15 33.34 11.73
N TYR A 124 -12.99 33.09 10.76
CA TYR A 124 -13.82 34.08 10.09
C TYR A 124 -15.29 33.96 10.46
#